data_20c10bd63d0f977ee50f5c56940fef1a
#
_entry.id   20c10bd63d0f977ee50f5c56940fef1a
#
_cell.length_a   1.000
_cell.length_b   1.000
_cell.length_c   1.000
_cell.angle_alpha   90.00
_cell.angle_beta   90.00
_cell.angle_gamma   90.00
#
_symmetry.space_group_name_H-M   'P 1'
#
loop_
_entity.id
_entity.type
_entity.pdbx_description
1 polymer ?
#
loop_
_entity_poly.entity_id
_entity_poly.type
_entity_poly.pdbx_seq_one_letter_code
_entity_poly.pdbx_strand_id
1 'polypeptide(L)'
;VVLSLAGLAPLASAEEKPDEKRGWEFRVAPYFWFVSMDGNVTANGQKSDVDTDFRYVWDELNIAGMVTFDARKGNWGFLGDVIYADLGKSRSVGGIDIDPTVKVAWVSAGGFYRLGTWKLSDAAGKGVPAVTVDGLFGARYTHLKANLDIEGFANRSSNQDWLDPLVGARALFDLSKHWMLSLHGNVGGFGVGSDFTWETLCGIGYRFRLFSKENNARVVGGYRAVHQDYKDGSGNDKFEWDVTLHGPILGLLIEL
;
A
#
# COMPACT_ATOMS: atom_id res chain seq x y z
N VAL A 1 23.47 -28.25 -16.39
CA VAL A 1 22.09 -28.66 -16.64
C VAL A 1 21.38 -27.45 -17.22
N VAL A 2 21.16 -27.49 -18.55
CA VAL A 2 20.44 -26.45 -19.32
C VAL A 2 18.96 -26.77 -19.19
N LEU A 3 18.18 -25.98 -18.47
CA LEU A 3 16.73 -26.05 -18.48
C LEU A 3 16.20 -25.25 -19.67
N SER A 4 15.72 -25.99 -20.66
CA SER A 4 15.06 -25.52 -21.86
C SER A 4 13.73 -24.87 -21.52
N LEU A 5 13.64 -23.54 -21.74
CA LEU A 5 12.38 -22.76 -21.75
C LEU A 5 11.67 -23.00 -23.10
N ALA A 6 11.08 -24.16 -23.28
CA ALA A 6 10.23 -24.46 -24.43
C ALA A 6 8.85 -24.87 -23.91
N GLY A 7 7.84 -23.98 -24.09
CA GLY A 7 6.45 -24.33 -23.87
C GLY A 7 5.52 -23.28 -23.30
N LEU A 8 5.74 -21.99 -23.57
CA LEU A 8 4.66 -21.01 -23.46
C LEU A 8 4.02 -20.86 -24.86
N ALA A 9 3.06 -21.74 -25.15
CA ALA A 9 2.13 -21.47 -26.24
C ALA A 9 1.43 -20.12 -25.93
N PRO A 10 1.25 -19.23 -26.93
CA PRO A 10 0.50 -18.01 -26.71
C PRO A 10 -0.92 -18.39 -26.32
N LEU A 11 -1.31 -18.09 -25.07
CA LEU A 11 -2.70 -18.09 -24.67
C LEU A 11 -3.40 -17.14 -25.64
N ALA A 12 -4.31 -17.66 -26.46
CA ALA A 12 -5.04 -16.89 -27.44
C ALA A 12 -5.70 -15.71 -26.70
N SER A 13 -5.17 -14.53 -26.94
CA SER A 13 -5.76 -13.28 -26.52
C SER A 13 -7.16 -13.23 -27.14
N ALA A 14 -8.20 -13.36 -26.36
CA ALA A 14 -9.50 -12.87 -26.78
C ALA A 14 -9.35 -11.33 -26.79
N GLU A 15 -8.98 -10.78 -27.94
CA GLU A 15 -9.04 -9.35 -28.22
C GLU A 15 -10.50 -8.89 -28.02
N GLU A 16 -10.83 -8.53 -26.78
CA GLU A 16 -11.95 -7.64 -26.57
C GLU A 16 -11.53 -6.32 -27.21
N LYS A 17 -12.11 -6.00 -28.38
CA LYS A 17 -11.93 -4.69 -29.04
C LYS A 17 -12.06 -3.61 -27.98
N PRO A 18 -11.16 -2.60 -27.97
CA PRO A 18 -11.27 -1.47 -27.06
C PRO A 18 -12.68 -0.88 -27.21
N ASP A 19 -13.49 -1.00 -26.16
CA ASP A 19 -14.86 -0.46 -26.19
C ASP A 19 -14.72 1.05 -25.98
N GLU A 20 -14.56 1.79 -27.09
CA GLU A 20 -14.41 3.25 -27.12
C GLU A 20 -15.59 4.01 -26.46
N LYS A 21 -16.62 3.32 -26.05
CA LYS A 21 -17.85 3.88 -25.46
C LYS A 21 -17.95 3.75 -23.94
N ARG A 22 -16.98 3.10 -23.26
CA ARG A 22 -17.00 3.04 -21.79
C ARG A 22 -16.59 4.39 -21.22
N GLY A 23 -17.44 4.96 -20.36
CA GLY A 23 -17.13 6.13 -19.54
C GLY A 23 -16.00 5.86 -18.54
N TRP A 24 -15.70 6.81 -17.70
CA TRP A 24 -14.81 6.61 -16.57
C TRP A 24 -15.45 5.66 -15.55
N GLU A 25 -14.67 4.74 -15.04
CA GLU A 25 -15.00 3.88 -13.90
C GLU A 25 -14.19 4.36 -12.71
N PHE A 26 -14.86 4.63 -11.59
CA PHE A 26 -14.21 5.11 -10.37
C PHE A 26 -14.41 4.08 -9.26
N ARG A 27 -13.37 3.91 -8.46
CA ARG A 27 -13.40 3.06 -7.27
C ARG A 27 -12.72 3.79 -6.13
N VAL A 28 -13.32 3.71 -4.96
CA VAL A 28 -12.77 4.25 -3.71
C VAL A 28 -12.86 3.18 -2.65
N ALA A 29 -11.82 3.05 -1.83
CA ALA A 29 -11.84 2.10 -0.73
C ALA A 29 -11.19 2.70 0.52
N PRO A 30 -11.97 3.17 1.50
CA PRO A 30 -11.48 3.32 2.85
C PRO A 30 -11.10 1.96 3.42
N TYR A 31 -10.00 1.92 4.16
CA TYR A 31 -9.51 0.68 4.76
C TYR A 31 -8.77 0.94 6.07
N PHE A 32 -8.53 -0.13 6.82
CA PHE A 32 -7.64 -0.19 7.97
C PHE A 32 -6.49 -1.14 7.67
N TRP A 33 -5.30 -0.75 8.08
CA TRP A 33 -4.11 -1.58 8.07
C TRP A 33 -3.63 -1.77 9.51
N PHE A 34 -3.68 -3.00 9.99
CA PHE A 34 -3.24 -3.40 11.32
C PHE A 34 -1.74 -3.65 11.30
N VAL A 35 -1.00 -2.57 11.41
CA VAL A 35 0.44 -2.51 11.13
C VAL A 35 1.27 -3.03 12.30
N SER A 36 2.19 -3.96 12.01
CA SER A 36 3.38 -4.28 12.78
C SER A 36 4.61 -3.70 12.08
N MET A 37 5.68 -3.47 12.81
CA MET A 37 6.89 -2.84 12.31
C MET A 37 8.14 -3.57 12.79
N ASP A 38 9.00 -4.01 11.85
CA ASP A 38 10.27 -4.68 12.11
C ASP A 38 11.39 -4.00 11.35
N GLY A 39 12.56 -3.85 11.98
CA GLY A 39 13.74 -3.30 11.32
C GLY A 39 14.61 -2.46 12.22
N ASN A 40 15.28 -1.50 11.61
CA ASN A 40 16.23 -0.64 12.30
C ASN A 40 15.95 0.83 11.98
N VAL A 41 15.99 1.66 12.99
CA VAL A 41 15.91 3.12 12.86
C VAL A 41 17.16 3.74 13.49
N THR A 42 17.85 4.59 12.73
CA THR A 42 18.93 5.42 13.27
C THR A 42 18.45 6.87 13.29
N ALA A 43 18.46 7.50 14.45
CA ALA A 43 18.18 8.91 14.60
C ALA A 43 19.26 9.58 15.43
N ASN A 44 19.75 10.76 14.98
CA ASN A 44 20.88 11.46 15.62
C ASN A 44 22.12 10.56 15.82
N GLY A 45 22.40 9.70 14.83
CA GLY A 45 23.53 8.76 14.86
C GLY A 45 23.38 7.58 15.82
N GLN A 46 22.25 7.46 16.52
CA GLN A 46 21.97 6.32 17.42
C GLN A 46 21.03 5.33 16.76
N LYS A 47 21.50 4.09 16.63
CA LYS A 47 20.74 2.97 16.07
C LYS A 47 19.89 2.32 17.14
N SER A 48 18.63 2.03 16.80
CA SER A 48 17.68 1.27 17.61
C SER A 48 17.03 0.20 16.75
N ASP A 49 16.96 -1.02 17.27
CA ASP A 49 16.18 -2.09 16.68
C ASP A 49 14.70 -1.84 17.02
N VAL A 50 13.85 -2.00 16.04
CA VAL A 50 12.39 -1.85 16.17
C VAL A 50 11.75 -3.18 15.86
N ASP A 51 10.99 -3.69 16.83
CA ASP A 51 10.14 -4.87 16.72
C ASP A 51 8.86 -4.51 17.47
N THR A 52 7.83 -4.12 16.72
CA THR A 52 6.62 -3.54 17.28
C THR A 52 5.39 -4.23 16.74
N ASP A 53 4.67 -4.92 17.61
CA ASP A 53 3.40 -5.55 17.32
C ASP A 53 2.30 -4.52 17.02
N PHE A 54 1.37 -4.91 16.16
CA PHE A 54 0.16 -4.16 15.85
C PHE A 54 -0.61 -3.69 17.10
N ARG A 55 -0.65 -4.48 18.19
CA ARG A 55 -1.33 -4.10 19.44
C ARG A 55 -0.72 -2.86 20.07
N TYR A 56 0.60 -2.78 20.04
CA TYR A 56 1.31 -1.61 20.55
C TYR A 56 1.00 -0.36 19.69
N VAL A 57 1.06 -0.51 18.37
CA VAL A 57 0.71 0.59 17.44
C VAL A 57 -0.74 1.05 17.67
N TRP A 58 -1.66 0.11 17.89
CA TRP A 58 -3.06 0.42 18.15
C TRP A 58 -3.28 1.16 19.48
N ASP A 59 -2.57 0.76 20.53
CA ASP A 59 -2.66 1.39 21.85
C ASP A 59 -2.10 2.82 21.88
N GLU A 60 -1.14 3.15 21.00
CA GLU A 60 -0.53 4.47 20.86
C GLU A 60 -1.23 5.32 19.78
N LEU A 61 -2.21 4.78 19.06
CA LEU A 61 -2.88 5.43 17.94
C LEU A 61 -3.85 6.51 18.42
N ASN A 62 -3.59 7.77 18.07
CA ASN A 62 -4.49 8.88 18.30
C ASN A 62 -5.52 9.00 17.17
N ILE A 63 -5.04 8.96 15.92
CA ILE A 63 -5.90 9.02 14.73
C ILE A 63 -5.21 8.33 13.55
N ALA A 64 -5.99 7.64 12.73
CA ALA A 64 -5.55 7.15 11.43
C ALA A 64 -6.64 7.33 10.37
N GLY A 65 -6.21 7.56 9.15
CA GLY A 65 -7.07 7.58 7.98
C GLY A 65 -6.35 6.93 6.79
N MET A 66 -7.02 5.99 6.14
CA MET A 66 -6.45 5.25 5.02
C MET A 66 -7.50 5.12 3.92
N VAL A 67 -7.14 5.53 2.70
CA VAL A 67 -8.04 5.45 1.56
C VAL A 67 -7.26 5.20 0.27
N THR A 68 -7.74 4.30 -0.55
CA THR A 68 -7.27 4.12 -1.92
C THR A 68 -8.32 4.55 -2.93
N PHE A 69 -7.84 5.05 -4.03
CA PHE A 69 -8.63 5.54 -5.17
C PHE A 69 -8.11 4.93 -6.47
N ASP A 70 -9.02 4.61 -7.37
CA ASP A 70 -8.71 4.06 -8.70
C ASP A 70 -9.71 4.65 -9.71
N ALA A 71 -9.21 5.14 -10.83
CA ALA A 71 -10.02 5.66 -11.94
C ALA A 71 -9.53 5.06 -13.24
N ARG A 72 -10.42 4.53 -14.08
CA ARG A 72 -10.06 3.86 -15.32
C ARG A 72 -10.95 4.29 -16.49
N LYS A 73 -10.33 4.48 -17.65
CA LYS A 73 -11.02 4.60 -18.93
C LYS A 73 -10.28 3.78 -19.99
N GLY A 74 -10.94 2.79 -20.56
CA GLY A 74 -10.28 1.85 -21.48
C GLY A 74 -9.16 1.07 -20.77
N ASN A 75 -7.97 1.07 -21.37
CA ASN A 75 -6.80 0.38 -20.81
C ASN A 75 -5.98 1.24 -19.86
N TRP A 76 -6.19 2.55 -19.82
CA TRP A 76 -5.46 3.47 -18.94
C TRP A 76 -6.24 3.78 -17.67
N GLY A 77 -5.53 3.97 -16.59
CA GLY A 77 -6.11 4.44 -15.35
C GLY A 77 -5.10 5.13 -14.44
N PHE A 78 -5.64 5.71 -13.38
CA PHE A 78 -4.90 6.36 -12.30
C PHE A 78 -5.22 5.64 -11.00
N LEU A 79 -4.24 5.60 -10.12
CA LEU A 79 -4.38 5.04 -8.78
C LEU A 79 -3.78 6.00 -7.76
N GLY A 80 -4.35 6.00 -6.57
CA GLY A 80 -3.85 6.75 -5.43
C GLY A 80 -4.07 5.98 -4.15
N ASP A 81 -3.16 6.14 -3.20
CA ASP A 81 -3.25 5.58 -1.86
C ASP A 81 -2.75 6.62 -0.85
N VAL A 82 -3.56 6.92 0.14
CA VAL A 82 -3.24 7.89 1.20
C VAL A 82 -3.34 7.19 2.54
N ILE A 83 -2.27 7.27 3.30
CA ILE A 83 -2.19 6.80 4.68
C ILE A 83 -1.76 7.97 5.53
N TYR A 84 -2.48 8.21 6.61
CA TYR A 84 -2.10 9.12 7.67
C TYR A 84 -2.27 8.42 9.01
N ALA A 85 -1.25 8.52 9.87
CA ALA A 85 -1.32 8.05 11.24
C ALA A 85 -0.60 9.03 12.17
N ASP A 86 -1.21 9.28 13.32
CA ASP A 86 -0.67 10.05 14.43
C ASP A 86 -0.65 9.12 15.64
N LEU A 87 0.56 8.84 16.13
CA LEU A 87 0.83 7.94 17.24
C LEU A 87 1.46 8.74 18.38
N GLY A 88 1.07 8.45 19.60
CA GLY A 88 1.70 9.04 20.77
C GLY A 88 0.84 8.90 22.02
N LYS A 89 1.50 8.65 23.12
CA LYS A 89 0.85 8.54 24.41
C LYS A 89 1.77 9.09 25.50
N SER A 90 1.28 10.10 26.18
CA SER A 90 1.98 10.68 27.33
C SER A 90 2.17 9.66 28.43
N ARG A 91 3.37 9.63 29.01
CA ARG A 91 3.74 8.74 30.12
C ARG A 91 4.46 9.56 31.18
N SER A 92 4.11 9.33 32.44
CA SER A 92 4.84 9.92 33.57
C SER A 92 5.77 8.87 34.18
N VAL A 93 7.06 9.15 34.21
CA VAL A 93 8.09 8.29 34.76
C VAL A 93 8.86 9.05 35.84
N GLY A 94 8.69 8.66 37.10
CA GLY A 94 9.34 9.33 38.22
C GLY A 94 8.90 10.78 38.45
N GLY A 95 7.67 11.14 38.01
CA GLY A 95 7.14 12.51 38.12
C GLY A 95 7.59 13.45 37.01
N ILE A 96 8.21 12.93 35.95
CA ILE A 96 8.58 13.65 34.71
C ILE A 96 7.65 13.16 33.61
N ASP A 97 6.97 14.09 32.95
CA ASP A 97 6.11 13.75 31.81
C ASP A 97 6.94 13.65 30.52
N ILE A 98 6.71 12.56 29.79
CA ILE A 98 7.36 12.24 28.51
C ILE A 98 6.26 12.08 27.47
N ASP A 99 6.29 12.93 26.45
CA ASP A 99 5.30 13.00 25.38
C ASP A 99 5.93 12.63 24.01
N PRO A 100 6.06 11.32 23.68
CA PRO A 100 6.48 10.91 22.36
C PRO A 100 5.32 11.08 21.37
N THR A 101 5.60 11.62 20.19
CA THR A 101 4.64 11.70 19.10
C THR A 101 5.32 11.31 17.79
N VAL A 102 4.70 10.43 17.04
CA VAL A 102 5.14 10.03 15.70
C VAL A 102 4.00 10.24 14.71
N LYS A 103 4.23 11.07 13.69
CA LYS A 103 3.28 11.28 12.60
C LYS A 103 3.86 10.71 11.32
N VAL A 104 3.04 9.91 10.65
CA VAL A 104 3.38 9.31 9.36
C VAL A 104 2.32 9.70 8.35
N ALA A 105 2.77 10.21 7.20
CA ALA A 105 1.91 10.39 6.05
C ALA A 105 2.55 9.75 4.82
N TRP A 106 1.82 8.86 4.14
CA TRP A 106 2.20 8.30 2.86
C TRP A 106 1.17 8.70 1.82
N VAL A 107 1.65 9.24 0.70
CA VAL A 107 0.82 9.54 -0.46
C VAL A 107 1.46 8.87 -1.66
N SER A 108 0.83 7.81 -2.16
CA SER A 108 1.23 7.18 -3.41
C SER A 108 0.27 7.61 -4.51
N ALA A 109 0.81 8.00 -5.66
CA ALA A 109 0.02 8.34 -6.83
C ALA A 109 0.70 7.85 -8.10
N GLY A 110 -0.09 7.40 -9.07
CA GLY A 110 0.47 6.89 -10.31
C GLY A 110 -0.58 6.54 -11.35
N GLY A 111 -0.09 5.97 -12.43
CA GLY A 111 -0.90 5.43 -13.52
C GLY A 111 -0.76 3.92 -13.62
N PHE A 112 -1.68 3.33 -14.35
CA PHE A 112 -1.59 1.95 -14.76
C PHE A 112 -2.07 1.76 -16.19
N TYR A 113 -1.55 0.72 -16.81
CA TYR A 113 -1.99 0.26 -18.12
C TYR A 113 -2.45 -1.19 -18.03
N ARG A 114 -3.66 -1.46 -18.50
CA ARG A 114 -4.20 -2.80 -18.58
C ARG A 114 -3.57 -3.57 -19.72
N LEU A 115 -2.75 -4.57 -19.37
CA LEU A 115 -2.06 -5.44 -20.31
C LEU A 115 -3.02 -6.43 -20.97
N GLY A 116 -4.03 -6.89 -20.22
CA GLY A 116 -5.05 -7.79 -20.74
C GLY A 116 -5.97 -8.35 -19.67
N THR A 117 -7.04 -8.99 -20.17
CA THR A 117 -7.96 -9.79 -19.37
C THR A 117 -8.15 -11.14 -20.07
N TRP A 118 -7.87 -12.23 -19.36
CA TRP A 118 -7.95 -13.59 -19.87
C TRP A 118 -8.99 -14.38 -19.11
N LYS A 119 -9.88 -15.06 -19.83
CA LYS A 119 -10.83 -16.00 -19.23
C LYS A 119 -10.08 -17.25 -18.79
N LEU A 120 -10.38 -17.74 -17.60
CA LEU A 120 -9.79 -18.96 -17.03
C LEU A 120 -10.66 -20.21 -17.27
N SER A 121 -11.81 -20.04 -17.97
CA SER A 121 -12.75 -21.12 -18.29
C SER A 121 -13.47 -20.80 -19.60
N ASP A 122 -13.78 -21.82 -20.38
CA ASP A 122 -14.58 -21.71 -21.62
C ASP A 122 -16.08 -21.54 -21.37
N ALA A 123 -16.53 -21.53 -20.12
CA ALA A 123 -17.93 -21.33 -19.77
C ALA A 123 -18.42 -19.97 -20.27
N ALA A 124 -19.59 -19.95 -20.89
CA ALA A 124 -20.24 -18.71 -21.33
C ALA A 124 -21.09 -18.12 -20.20
N GLY A 125 -21.04 -16.79 -20.03
CA GLY A 125 -21.95 -16.08 -19.13
C GLY A 125 -21.26 -15.09 -18.17
N LYS A 126 -22.05 -14.41 -17.35
CA LYS A 126 -21.54 -13.49 -16.30
C LYS A 126 -20.95 -14.28 -15.13
N GLY A 127 -19.76 -13.86 -14.67
CA GLY A 127 -19.08 -14.48 -13.54
C GLY A 127 -18.21 -15.68 -13.92
N VAL A 128 -17.79 -15.75 -15.18
CA VAL A 128 -16.73 -16.65 -15.63
C VAL A 128 -15.42 -16.24 -14.97
N PRO A 129 -14.66 -17.18 -14.40
CA PRO A 129 -13.35 -16.87 -13.84
C PRO A 129 -12.44 -16.21 -14.88
N ALA A 130 -11.81 -15.11 -14.48
CA ALA A 130 -10.93 -14.35 -15.36
C ALA A 130 -9.76 -13.76 -14.55
N VAL A 131 -8.64 -13.54 -15.21
CA VAL A 131 -7.50 -12.78 -14.67
C VAL A 131 -7.30 -11.51 -15.48
N THR A 132 -7.17 -10.38 -14.79
CA THR A 132 -6.80 -9.09 -15.37
C THR A 132 -5.44 -8.70 -14.83
N VAL A 133 -4.53 -8.27 -15.71
CA VAL A 133 -3.18 -7.83 -15.34
C VAL A 133 -2.99 -6.38 -15.76
N ASP A 134 -2.55 -5.56 -14.81
CA ASP A 134 -2.22 -4.16 -15.01
C ASP A 134 -0.73 -3.95 -14.69
N GLY A 135 0.01 -3.22 -15.54
CA GLY A 135 1.34 -2.68 -15.25
C GLY A 135 1.20 -1.34 -14.56
N LEU A 136 1.99 -1.09 -13.51
CA LEU A 136 1.88 0.07 -12.62
C LEU A 136 3.13 0.94 -12.69
N PHE A 137 2.96 2.25 -12.58
CA PHE A 137 4.05 3.21 -12.42
C PHE A 137 3.57 4.42 -11.62
N GLY A 138 4.45 5.03 -10.86
CA GLY A 138 4.08 6.18 -10.04
C GLY A 138 5.17 6.60 -9.08
N ALA A 139 4.77 7.26 -8.01
CA ALA A 139 5.66 7.65 -6.93
C ALA A 139 4.94 7.59 -5.57
N ARG A 140 5.72 7.40 -4.52
CA ARG A 140 5.30 7.49 -3.12
C ARG A 140 6.05 8.60 -2.43
N TYR A 141 5.32 9.57 -1.90
CA TYR A 141 5.84 10.55 -0.95
C TYR A 141 5.66 10.01 0.46
N THR A 142 6.74 10.06 1.24
CA THR A 142 6.75 9.70 2.66
C THR A 142 7.12 10.91 3.47
N HIS A 143 6.29 11.23 4.48
CA HIS A 143 6.56 12.22 5.51
C HIS A 143 6.57 11.52 6.86
N LEU A 144 7.67 11.63 7.59
CA LEU A 144 7.84 11.08 8.92
C LEU A 144 8.28 12.19 9.87
N LYS A 145 7.47 12.44 10.91
CA LYS A 145 7.81 13.39 11.96
C LYS A 145 7.79 12.69 13.30
N ALA A 146 8.91 12.74 14.02
CA ALA A 146 9.03 12.24 15.38
C ALA A 146 9.37 13.40 16.32
N ASN A 147 8.58 13.59 17.39
CA ASN A 147 8.84 14.54 18.45
C ASN A 147 8.97 13.78 19.77
N LEU A 148 9.89 14.22 20.60
CA LEU A 148 10.03 13.78 21.97
C LEU A 148 10.09 15.02 22.84
N ASP A 149 9.06 15.27 23.63
CA ASP A 149 9.02 16.31 24.64
C ASP A 149 9.22 15.69 26.02
N ILE A 150 10.20 16.19 26.77
CA ILE A 150 10.49 15.76 28.14
C ILE A 150 10.39 17.01 29.01
N GLU A 151 9.39 17.06 29.86
CA GLU A 151 9.10 18.19 30.71
C GLU A 151 10.33 18.62 31.53
N GLY A 152 10.74 19.88 31.34
CA GLY A 152 11.86 20.49 32.03
C GLY A 152 13.26 20.11 31.56
N PHE A 153 13.42 19.24 30.53
CA PHE A 153 14.74 18.78 30.08
C PHE A 153 15.05 19.04 28.62
N ALA A 154 14.26 18.56 27.69
CA ALA A 154 14.56 18.68 26.26
C ALA A 154 13.31 18.51 25.38
N ASN A 155 13.27 19.26 24.29
CA ASN A 155 12.37 19.00 23.16
C ASN A 155 13.23 18.63 21.95
N ARG A 156 13.02 17.44 21.40
CA ARG A 156 13.71 16.96 20.20
C ARG A 156 12.68 16.66 19.11
N SER A 157 12.93 17.17 17.92
CA SER A 157 12.10 16.94 16.74
C SER A 157 12.97 16.47 15.59
N SER A 158 12.54 15.41 14.91
CA SER A 158 13.10 14.94 13.64
C SER A 158 12.00 14.97 12.60
N ASN A 159 12.30 15.47 11.41
CA ASN A 159 11.39 15.53 10.28
C ASN A 159 12.12 15.03 9.04
N GLN A 160 11.54 14.04 8.37
CA GLN A 160 12.10 13.42 7.18
C GLN A 160 11.05 13.34 6.08
N ASP A 161 11.46 13.70 4.88
CA ASP A 161 10.61 13.75 3.70
C ASP A 161 11.36 13.15 2.52
N TRP A 162 10.74 12.19 1.82
CA TRP A 162 11.33 11.66 0.59
C TRP A 162 10.29 11.19 -0.40
N LEU A 163 10.72 11.05 -1.67
CA LEU A 163 9.90 10.63 -2.79
C LEU A 163 10.54 9.44 -3.49
N ASP A 164 9.83 8.32 -3.53
CA ASP A 164 10.24 7.08 -4.18
C ASP A 164 9.52 6.91 -5.51
N PRO A 165 10.21 6.89 -6.66
CA PRO A 165 9.61 6.40 -7.90
C PRO A 165 9.30 4.91 -7.77
N LEU A 166 8.17 4.47 -8.32
CA LEU A 166 7.65 3.11 -8.20
C LEU A 166 7.32 2.52 -9.57
N VAL A 167 7.62 1.23 -9.74
CA VAL A 167 7.12 0.42 -10.85
C VAL A 167 6.62 -0.92 -10.32
N GLY A 168 5.58 -1.49 -10.95
CA GLY A 168 5.00 -2.71 -10.42
C GLY A 168 3.97 -3.34 -11.33
N ALA A 169 3.22 -4.28 -10.75
CA ALA A 169 2.13 -4.96 -11.41
C ALA A 169 0.99 -5.28 -10.43
N ARG A 170 -0.21 -5.43 -11.00
CA ARG A 170 -1.40 -5.87 -10.28
C ARG A 170 -2.07 -6.98 -11.09
N ALA A 171 -2.46 -8.06 -10.41
CA ALA A 171 -3.27 -9.12 -10.97
C ALA A 171 -4.59 -9.23 -10.18
N LEU A 172 -5.71 -9.17 -10.90
CA LEU A 172 -7.06 -9.29 -10.36
C LEU A 172 -7.69 -10.56 -10.90
N PHE A 173 -8.03 -11.48 -10.00
CA PHE A 173 -8.67 -12.76 -10.34
C PHE A 173 -10.15 -12.71 -9.95
N ASP A 174 -11.03 -12.63 -10.91
CA ASP A 174 -12.45 -12.88 -10.68
C ASP A 174 -12.64 -14.39 -10.57
N LEU A 175 -12.80 -14.89 -9.34
CA LEU A 175 -12.94 -16.32 -9.06
C LEU A 175 -14.38 -16.80 -9.27
N SER A 176 -15.34 -15.90 -9.03
CA SER A 176 -16.77 -16.15 -9.22
C SER A 176 -17.54 -14.83 -9.30
N LYS A 177 -18.88 -14.88 -9.34
CA LYS A 177 -19.75 -13.69 -9.29
C LYS A 177 -19.52 -12.83 -8.03
N HIS A 178 -19.07 -13.45 -6.92
CA HIS A 178 -18.98 -12.78 -5.64
C HIS A 178 -17.54 -12.68 -5.12
N TRP A 179 -16.66 -13.59 -5.51
CA TRP A 179 -15.30 -13.67 -4.97
C TRP A 179 -14.25 -13.16 -5.96
N MET A 180 -13.36 -12.35 -5.48
CA MET A 180 -12.21 -11.82 -6.20
C MET A 180 -10.95 -11.96 -5.34
N LEU A 181 -9.83 -12.35 -5.96
CA LEU A 181 -8.49 -12.28 -5.37
C LEU A 181 -7.73 -11.15 -6.06
N SER A 182 -7.01 -10.35 -5.31
CA SER A 182 -6.11 -9.32 -5.82
C SER A 182 -4.69 -9.55 -5.32
N LEU A 183 -3.74 -9.47 -6.25
CA LEU A 183 -2.32 -9.45 -5.97
C LEU A 183 -1.74 -8.14 -6.51
N HIS A 184 -0.98 -7.45 -5.70
CA HIS A 184 -0.29 -6.22 -6.07
C HIS A 184 1.15 -6.31 -5.60
N GLY A 185 2.08 -5.86 -6.42
CA GLY A 185 3.49 -5.72 -6.05
C GLY A 185 4.14 -4.57 -6.77
N ASN A 186 4.98 -3.83 -6.09
CA ASN A 186 5.83 -2.79 -6.67
C ASN A 186 7.22 -2.79 -6.04
N VAL A 187 8.17 -2.21 -6.76
CA VAL A 187 9.52 -1.92 -6.31
C VAL A 187 9.86 -0.48 -6.67
N GLY A 188 10.77 0.14 -5.93
CA GLY A 188 11.09 1.55 -6.14
C GLY A 188 12.27 2.05 -5.32
N GLY A 189 12.30 3.38 -5.14
CA GLY A 189 13.41 4.10 -4.52
C GLY A 189 14.51 4.38 -5.52
N PHE A 190 15.25 3.35 -5.93
CA PHE A 190 16.34 3.40 -6.92
C PHE A 190 17.39 4.47 -6.62
N GLY A 191 17.58 4.84 -5.34
CA GLY A 191 18.49 5.89 -4.91
C GLY A 191 18.02 7.33 -5.21
N VAL A 192 16.74 7.54 -5.56
CA VAL A 192 16.16 8.89 -5.71
C VAL A 192 15.70 9.42 -4.35
N GLY A 193 14.89 8.65 -3.62
CA GLY A 193 14.54 8.84 -2.22
C GLY A 193 15.17 7.73 -1.40
N SER A 194 14.47 6.61 -1.23
CA SER A 194 15.01 5.41 -0.63
C SER A 194 16.08 4.77 -1.52
N ASP A 195 17.07 4.11 -0.92
CA ASP A 195 17.99 3.23 -1.64
C ASP A 195 17.20 2.13 -2.35
N PHE A 196 16.24 1.54 -1.61
CA PHE A 196 15.31 0.55 -2.13
C PHE A 196 14.01 0.53 -1.34
N THR A 197 12.90 0.32 -2.04
CA THR A 197 11.59 0.03 -1.42
C THR A 197 10.86 -1.05 -2.20
N TRP A 198 10.07 -1.84 -1.52
CA TRP A 198 9.13 -2.76 -2.15
C TRP A 198 7.82 -2.81 -1.38
N GLU A 199 6.78 -3.18 -2.09
CA GLU A 199 5.46 -3.42 -1.52
C GLU A 199 4.83 -4.66 -2.11
N THR A 200 4.12 -5.41 -1.29
CA THR A 200 3.22 -6.48 -1.72
C THR A 200 1.90 -6.40 -0.97
N LEU A 201 0.83 -6.69 -1.69
CA LEU A 201 -0.51 -6.80 -1.13
C LEU A 201 -1.23 -7.99 -1.76
N CYS A 202 -1.76 -8.86 -0.92
CA CYS A 202 -2.65 -9.95 -1.30
C CYS A 202 -3.99 -9.75 -0.60
N GLY A 203 -5.10 -9.71 -1.35
CA GLY A 203 -6.42 -9.48 -0.79
C GLY A 203 -7.49 -10.33 -1.43
N ILE A 204 -8.46 -10.77 -0.63
CA ILE A 204 -9.68 -11.44 -1.08
C ILE A 204 -10.86 -10.53 -0.83
N GLY A 205 -11.72 -10.36 -1.84
CA GLY A 205 -12.90 -9.51 -1.79
C GLY A 205 -14.19 -10.28 -2.00
N TYR A 206 -15.20 -9.95 -1.20
CA TYR A 206 -16.56 -10.44 -1.39
C TYR A 206 -17.46 -9.33 -1.87
N ARG A 207 -18.07 -9.51 -3.07
CA ARG A 207 -18.94 -8.54 -3.73
C ARG A 207 -20.36 -8.67 -3.21
N PHE A 208 -20.96 -7.52 -2.87
CA PHE A 208 -22.37 -7.41 -2.50
C PHE A 208 -22.95 -6.09 -3.06
N ARG A 209 -24.27 -5.93 -2.99
CA ARG A 209 -24.94 -4.70 -3.40
C ARG A 209 -25.10 -3.76 -2.22
N LEU A 210 -24.67 -2.51 -2.40
CA LEU A 210 -24.80 -1.46 -1.39
C LEU A 210 -25.81 -0.41 -1.90
N PHE A 211 -26.88 -0.17 -1.15
CA PHE A 211 -27.90 0.89 -1.33
C PHE A 211 -28.65 0.95 -2.67
N SER A 212 -28.07 0.58 -3.80
CA SER A 212 -28.65 0.68 -5.14
C SER A 212 -28.37 -0.56 -5.99
N LYS A 213 -29.17 -0.76 -7.05
CA LYS A 213 -28.91 -1.84 -8.03
C LYS A 213 -27.65 -1.59 -8.87
N GLU A 214 -27.20 -0.33 -8.94
CA GLU A 214 -26.10 0.11 -9.77
C GLU A 214 -24.76 0.12 -9.02
N ASN A 215 -24.79 0.34 -7.69
CA ASN A 215 -23.57 0.44 -6.90
C ASN A 215 -23.15 -0.94 -6.37
N ASN A 216 -21.98 -1.39 -6.82
CA ASN A 216 -21.35 -2.59 -6.31
C ASN A 216 -20.36 -2.22 -5.21
N ALA A 217 -20.40 -2.97 -4.12
CA ALA A 217 -19.42 -2.85 -3.05
C ALA A 217 -18.74 -4.19 -2.80
N ARG A 218 -17.52 -4.14 -2.24
CA ARG A 218 -16.77 -5.33 -1.82
C ARG A 218 -16.17 -5.09 -0.45
N VAL A 219 -16.39 -6.00 0.47
CA VAL A 219 -15.54 -6.11 1.65
C VAL A 219 -14.27 -6.83 1.21
N VAL A 220 -13.12 -6.25 1.53
CA VAL A 220 -11.81 -6.79 1.18
C VAL A 220 -11.03 -7.04 2.47
N GLY A 221 -10.59 -8.27 2.67
CA GLY A 221 -9.62 -8.65 3.68
C GLY A 221 -8.33 -9.10 3.02
N GLY A 222 -7.19 -8.82 3.64
CA GLY A 222 -5.91 -9.16 3.02
C GLY A 222 -4.72 -8.94 3.93
N TYR A 223 -3.55 -8.98 3.33
CA TYR A 223 -2.28 -8.72 3.99
C TYR A 223 -1.43 -7.81 3.11
N ARG A 224 -0.84 -6.78 3.72
CA ARG A 224 0.06 -5.82 3.09
C ARG A 224 1.40 -5.85 3.79
N ALA A 225 2.49 -5.79 3.03
CA ALA A 225 3.84 -5.57 3.53
C ALA A 225 4.53 -4.52 2.67
N VAL A 226 5.24 -3.60 3.32
CA VAL A 226 6.00 -2.53 2.68
C VAL A 226 7.34 -2.43 3.39
N HIS A 227 8.42 -2.46 2.63
CA HIS A 227 9.77 -2.23 3.12
C HIS A 227 10.33 -0.94 2.52
N GLN A 228 11.05 -0.17 3.31
CA GLN A 228 11.76 1.03 2.89
C GLN A 228 13.16 1.06 3.53
N ASP A 229 14.19 1.24 2.70
CA ASP A 229 15.57 1.51 3.11
C ASP A 229 15.92 2.93 2.67
N TYR A 230 15.78 3.89 3.58
CA TYR A 230 16.05 5.30 3.37
C TYR A 230 17.17 5.76 4.30
N LYS A 231 18.09 6.59 3.77
CA LYS A 231 19.22 7.15 4.51
C LYS A 231 19.39 8.61 4.19
N ASP A 232 19.65 9.41 5.21
CA ASP A 232 19.98 10.83 5.08
C ASP A 232 20.98 11.26 6.16
N GLY A 233 21.75 12.30 5.85
CA GLY A 233 22.73 12.88 6.76
C GLY A 233 23.93 11.99 7.04
N SER A 234 24.78 12.45 7.97
CA SER A 234 25.99 11.73 8.41
C SER A 234 26.41 12.13 9.83
N GLY A 235 27.18 11.28 10.51
CA GLY A 235 27.64 11.55 11.87
C GLY A 235 26.48 11.67 12.85
N ASN A 236 26.42 12.78 13.59
CA ASN A 236 25.37 13.01 14.59
C ASN A 236 24.00 13.37 13.97
N ASP A 237 23.97 13.79 12.70
CA ASP A 237 22.74 14.11 11.99
C ASP A 237 22.25 12.92 11.13
N LYS A 238 22.89 11.77 11.27
CA LYS A 238 22.54 10.57 10.52
C LYS A 238 21.15 10.09 10.88
N PHE A 239 20.32 9.93 9.84
CA PHE A 239 19.03 9.26 9.88
C PHE A 239 19.06 8.04 8.96
N GLU A 240 18.59 6.89 9.44
CA GLU A 240 18.37 5.69 8.65
C GLU A 240 17.02 5.10 9.03
N TRP A 241 16.29 4.68 8.02
CA TRP A 241 14.99 4.02 8.11
C TRP A 241 15.05 2.75 7.26
N ASP A 242 15.42 1.64 7.89
CA ASP A 242 15.48 0.32 7.27
C ASP A 242 14.39 -0.54 7.94
N VAL A 243 13.15 -0.40 7.47
CA VAL A 243 11.98 -0.90 8.17
C VAL A 243 11.02 -1.61 7.22
N THR A 244 10.48 -2.73 7.68
CA THR A 244 9.35 -3.43 7.08
C THR A 244 8.10 -3.20 7.92
N LEU A 245 7.10 -2.60 7.32
CA LEU A 245 5.76 -2.45 7.87
C LEU A 245 4.87 -3.53 7.26
N HIS A 246 4.18 -4.32 8.07
CA HIS A 246 3.35 -5.39 7.55
C HIS A 246 2.15 -5.68 8.45
N GLY A 247 1.12 -6.31 7.89
CA GLY A 247 -0.04 -6.73 8.67
C GLY A 247 -1.31 -6.91 7.86
N PRO A 248 -2.38 -7.37 8.53
CA PRO A 248 -3.69 -7.53 7.93
C PRO A 248 -4.29 -6.20 7.51
N ILE A 249 -5.06 -6.22 6.43
CA ILE A 249 -5.91 -5.11 6.00
C ILE A 249 -7.39 -5.52 5.98
N LEU A 250 -8.26 -4.57 6.25
CA LEU A 250 -9.69 -4.71 6.10
C LEU A 250 -10.26 -3.42 5.49
N GLY A 251 -10.99 -3.53 4.38
CA GLY A 251 -11.51 -2.38 3.67
C GLY A 251 -12.87 -2.60 3.03
N LEU A 252 -13.48 -1.49 2.62
CA LEU A 252 -14.72 -1.46 1.87
C LEU A 252 -14.46 -0.75 0.53
N LEU A 253 -14.41 -1.51 -0.57
CA LEU A 253 -14.29 -0.96 -1.92
C LEU A 253 -15.69 -0.67 -2.48
N ILE A 254 -15.88 0.54 -2.99
CA ILE A 254 -17.12 1.03 -3.60
C ILE A 254 -16.82 1.37 -5.07
N GLU A 255 -17.61 0.82 -5.98
CA GLU A 255 -17.61 1.13 -7.41
C GLU A 255 -18.69 2.21 -7.66
N LEU A 256 -18.29 3.33 -8.31
CA LEU A 256 -19.11 4.51 -8.59
C LEU A 256 -19.45 4.63 -10.08
#